data_d1687317f49333ac89c433aef25aaa15
#
_entry.id   d1687317f49333ac89c433aef25aaa15
#
_cell.length_a   1.000
_cell.length_b   1.000
_cell.length_c   1.000
_cell.angle_alpha   90.00
_cell.angle_beta   90.00
_cell.angle_gamma   90.00
#
_symmetry.space_group_name_H-M   'P 1'
#
loop_
_entity.id
_entity.type
_entity.pdbx_description
1 polymer ?
#
loop_
_entity_poly.entity_id
_entity_poly.type
_entity_poly.pdbx_seq_one_letter_code
_entity_poly.pdbx_strand_id
1 'polypeptide(L)'
;MFPSRYLLRGMLLTAVVAGLAACKPRTAARQLSPSGRIFALTDSVLRNGGSDTIRFGHLGSGEIALSRLRIENRTEKPVVVTSYRTSCGCTSLEFDKQPVPPGGTLPVEITFDSRGEHGWQLKSVELLVAGAPKTIRLLVEADID
;
A
#
# COMPACT_ATOMS: atom_id res chain seq x y z
N MET A 1 48.43 23.62 -58.58
CA MET A 1 49.48 22.72 -58.10
C MET A 1 49.31 22.52 -56.65
N PHE A 2 48.55 21.51 -56.25
CA PHE A 2 48.29 21.19 -54.83
C PHE A 2 48.59 19.71 -54.63
N PRO A 3 49.25 19.26 -53.57
CA PRO A 3 49.22 17.90 -53.15
C PRO A 3 48.29 17.74 -51.93
N SER A 4 47.30 16.93 -52.18
CA SER A 4 46.45 16.22 -51.24
C SER A 4 47.29 15.39 -50.26
N ARG A 5 47.22 15.67 -48.98
CA ARG A 5 47.81 14.81 -47.92
C ARG A 5 47.16 14.98 -46.54
N TYR A 6 45.84 14.93 -46.43
CA TYR A 6 45.19 14.82 -45.13
C TYR A 6 43.97 13.91 -45.18
N LEU A 7 44.19 12.68 -45.63
CA LEU A 7 43.27 11.57 -45.45
C LEU A 7 44.07 10.47 -44.79
N LEU A 8 43.99 10.29 -43.51
CA LEU A 8 44.17 9.08 -42.74
C LEU A 8 44.57 9.38 -41.27
N ARG A 9 43.71 9.93 -40.49
CA ARG A 9 43.85 9.86 -39.04
C ARG A 9 42.54 10.27 -38.38
N GLY A 10 41.56 9.43 -38.47
CA GLY A 10 40.26 9.71 -37.89
C GLY A 10 39.45 8.43 -37.60
N MET A 11 40.11 7.39 -37.24
CA MET A 11 39.37 6.13 -37.01
C MET A 11 40.03 5.31 -35.94
N LEU A 12 39.87 5.77 -34.69
CA LEU A 12 40.11 4.95 -33.50
C LEU A 12 39.71 5.72 -32.23
N LEU A 13 38.40 5.92 -32.05
CA LEU A 13 37.88 6.37 -30.75
C LEU A 13 36.36 6.07 -30.66
N THR A 14 36.02 4.81 -30.78
CA THR A 14 34.67 4.38 -30.49
C THR A 14 34.73 2.99 -29.86
N ALA A 15 34.86 2.87 -28.58
CA ALA A 15 34.45 1.68 -27.83
C ALA A 15 34.78 1.83 -26.37
N VAL A 16 34.13 2.72 -25.63
CA VAL A 16 33.97 2.55 -24.17
C VAL A 16 32.67 3.25 -23.76
N VAL A 17 31.57 2.64 -24.00
CA VAL A 17 30.33 2.89 -23.27
C VAL A 17 29.54 1.59 -23.21
N ALA A 18 29.86 0.76 -22.26
CA ALA A 18 28.98 -0.37 -21.92
C ALA A 18 29.24 -0.74 -20.48
N GLY A 19 28.61 -0.07 -19.58
CA GLY A 19 28.72 -0.34 -18.13
C GLY A 19 27.62 0.35 -17.34
N LEU A 20 26.43 0.53 -17.91
CA LEU A 20 25.28 0.90 -17.11
C LEU A 20 24.79 -0.37 -16.40
N ALA A 21 25.26 -0.54 -15.18
CA ALA A 21 24.74 -1.50 -14.23
C ALA A 21 23.22 -1.35 -14.17
N ALA A 22 22.51 -2.34 -14.68
CA ALA A 22 21.07 -2.47 -14.54
C ALA A 22 20.76 -2.59 -13.04
N CYS A 23 20.42 -1.49 -12.41
CA CYS A 23 19.71 -1.51 -11.15
C CYS A 23 18.44 -2.31 -11.39
N LYS A 24 18.37 -3.53 -10.85
CA LYS A 24 17.13 -4.31 -10.81
C LYS A 24 16.07 -3.42 -10.14
N PRO A 25 14.89 -3.21 -10.78
CA PRO A 25 13.82 -2.49 -10.11
C PRO A 25 13.48 -3.21 -8.82
N ARG A 26 13.39 -2.47 -7.75
CA ARG A 26 12.81 -2.92 -6.49
C ARG A 26 11.52 -3.63 -6.81
N THR A 27 11.36 -4.83 -6.30
CA THR A 27 10.16 -5.66 -6.47
C THR A 27 8.92 -4.80 -6.26
N ALA A 28 8.18 -4.55 -7.33
CA ALA A 28 6.94 -3.79 -7.23
C ALA A 28 6.00 -4.54 -6.29
N ALA A 29 5.43 -3.85 -5.31
CA ALA A 29 4.44 -4.43 -4.42
C ALA A 29 3.31 -5.06 -5.23
N ARG A 30 2.98 -6.31 -4.94
CA ARG A 30 1.85 -7.00 -5.56
C ARG A 30 0.56 -6.31 -5.13
N GLN A 31 -0.13 -5.71 -6.07
CA GLN A 31 -1.41 -5.06 -5.84
C GLN A 31 -2.52 -6.12 -5.84
N LEU A 32 -3.05 -6.41 -4.68
CA LEU A 32 -4.18 -7.32 -4.50
C LEU A 32 -5.49 -6.53 -4.59
N SER A 33 -6.25 -6.76 -5.61
CA SER A 33 -7.56 -6.16 -5.93
C SER A 33 -7.57 -4.64 -6.12
N PRO A 34 -7.81 -4.18 -7.33
CA PRO A 34 -7.81 -2.74 -7.62
C PRO A 34 -9.07 -2.02 -7.16
N SER A 35 -10.08 -2.70 -6.66
CA SER A 35 -11.32 -1.99 -6.41
C SER A 35 -12.35 -2.78 -5.64
N GLY A 36 -12.99 -2.13 -4.75
CA GLY A 36 -14.34 -2.46 -4.46
C GLY A 36 -14.66 -2.89 -3.06
N ARG A 37 -13.69 -3.20 -2.21
CA ARG A 37 -14.03 -3.47 -0.83
C ARG A 37 -14.47 -2.17 -0.16
N ILE A 38 -15.72 -2.16 0.29
CA ILE A 38 -16.32 -1.01 0.98
C ILE A 38 -16.61 -1.43 2.41
N PHE A 39 -16.10 -0.66 3.36
CA PHE A 39 -16.49 -0.75 4.76
C PHE A 39 -17.45 0.41 5.08
N ALA A 40 -18.69 0.06 5.43
CA ALA A 40 -19.70 1.05 5.74
C ALA A 40 -19.57 1.54 7.20
N LEU A 41 -19.29 2.82 7.38
CA LEU A 41 -19.32 3.52 8.66
C LEU A 41 -20.74 3.99 8.94
N THR A 42 -21.42 3.29 9.83
CA THR A 42 -22.77 3.64 10.31
C THR A 42 -22.71 4.14 11.76
N ASP A 43 -23.77 4.76 12.23
CA ASP A 43 -23.88 5.16 13.66
C ASP A 43 -23.74 3.96 14.60
N SER A 44 -24.22 2.80 14.21
CA SER A 44 -24.05 1.56 14.97
C SER A 44 -22.60 1.16 15.08
N VAL A 45 -21.86 1.20 13.96
CA VAL A 45 -20.41 0.90 13.93
C VAL A 45 -19.63 1.89 14.78
N LEU A 46 -19.96 3.17 14.72
CA LEU A 46 -19.30 4.19 15.54
C LEU A 46 -19.53 3.98 17.04
N ARG A 47 -20.74 3.57 17.46
CA ARG A 47 -21.05 3.32 18.87
C ARG A 47 -20.51 2.01 19.41
N ASN A 48 -20.62 0.95 18.62
CA ASN A 48 -20.38 -0.43 19.09
C ASN A 48 -19.04 -1.01 18.63
N GLY A 49 -18.37 -0.32 17.74
CA GLY A 49 -17.25 -0.87 16.98
C GLY A 49 -17.72 -1.66 15.76
N GLY A 50 -16.77 -2.00 14.90
CA GLY A 50 -16.98 -2.83 13.73
C GLY A 50 -15.72 -3.57 13.38
N SER A 51 -15.84 -4.62 12.57
CA SER A 51 -14.68 -5.36 12.08
C SER A 51 -14.85 -5.79 10.64
N ASP A 52 -13.72 -5.91 9.94
CA ASP A 52 -13.63 -6.51 8.61
C ASP A 52 -12.29 -7.24 8.48
N THR A 53 -12.19 -8.17 7.51
CA THR A 53 -10.97 -8.94 7.27
C THR A 53 -10.43 -8.66 5.88
N ILE A 54 -9.21 -8.21 5.80
CA ILE A 54 -8.46 -7.99 4.57
C ILE A 54 -7.60 -9.22 4.31
N ARG A 55 -7.90 -9.97 3.25
CA ARG A 55 -7.18 -11.19 2.89
C ARG A 55 -6.18 -10.92 1.79
N PHE A 56 -4.92 -11.17 2.09
CA PHE A 56 -3.82 -11.08 1.13
C PHE A 56 -3.60 -12.42 0.38
N GLY A 57 -4.12 -13.52 0.91
CA GLY A 57 -3.94 -14.85 0.34
C GLY A 57 -2.52 -15.37 0.56
N HIS A 58 -2.00 -16.15 -0.39
CA HIS A 58 -0.63 -16.64 -0.37
C HIS A 58 0.36 -15.57 -0.81
N LEU A 59 1.41 -15.40 -0.02
CA LEU A 59 2.51 -14.47 -0.28
C LEU A 59 3.83 -15.22 -0.16
N GLY A 60 4.78 -14.89 -1.05
CA GLY A 60 6.15 -15.34 -0.91
C GLY A 60 6.85 -14.67 0.28
N SER A 61 7.80 -15.37 0.89
CA SER A 61 8.64 -14.79 1.95
C SER A 61 9.36 -13.53 1.46
N GLY A 62 9.24 -12.42 2.19
CA GLY A 62 9.79 -11.12 1.83
C GLY A 62 8.98 -10.33 0.81
N GLU A 63 7.80 -10.80 0.42
CA GLU A 63 6.88 -10.07 -0.46
C GLU A 63 6.23 -8.91 0.29
N ILE A 64 6.08 -7.77 -0.40
CA ILE A 64 5.31 -6.63 0.10
C ILE A 64 4.00 -6.59 -0.69
N ALA A 65 2.90 -6.80 -0.01
CA ALA A 65 1.57 -6.82 -0.59
C ALA A 65 0.78 -5.56 -0.22
N LEU A 66 -0.07 -5.11 -1.14
CA LEU A 66 -0.86 -3.90 -0.98
C LEU A 66 -2.33 -4.19 -1.29
N SER A 67 -3.22 -3.75 -0.41
CA SER A 67 -4.67 -3.83 -0.58
C SER A 67 -5.31 -2.45 -0.42
N ARG A 68 -6.42 -2.23 -1.11
CA ARG A 68 -7.19 -0.98 -1.02
C ARG A 68 -8.59 -1.24 -0.49
N LEU A 69 -8.97 -0.44 0.47
CA LEU A 69 -10.28 -0.40 1.10
C LEU A 69 -10.86 1.01 0.92
N ARG A 70 -12.16 1.12 0.79
CA ARG A 70 -12.88 2.39 0.89
C ARG A 70 -13.77 2.36 2.11
N ILE A 71 -13.61 3.33 2.99
CA ILE A 71 -14.50 3.56 4.13
C ILE A 71 -15.57 4.54 3.67
N GLU A 72 -16.82 4.11 3.62
CA GLU A 72 -17.96 4.95 3.24
C GLU A 72 -18.66 5.49 4.49
N ASN A 73 -18.79 6.80 4.57
CA ASN A 73 -19.54 7.42 5.66
C ASN A 73 -21.05 7.35 5.37
N ARG A 74 -21.74 6.44 6.05
CA ARG A 74 -23.20 6.29 5.99
C ARG A 74 -23.91 6.91 7.20
N THR A 75 -23.27 7.86 7.86
CA THR A 75 -23.90 8.66 8.91
C THR A 75 -24.37 9.99 8.36
N GLU A 76 -25.15 10.73 9.14
CA GLU A 76 -25.64 12.05 8.76
C GLU A 76 -24.65 13.19 9.04
N LYS A 77 -23.50 12.88 9.66
CA LYS A 77 -22.48 13.85 10.06
C LYS A 77 -21.14 13.55 9.43
N PRO A 78 -20.28 14.55 9.21
CA PRO A 78 -18.89 14.29 8.80
C PRO A 78 -18.17 13.44 9.85
N VAL A 79 -17.37 12.49 9.40
CA VAL A 79 -16.52 11.64 10.25
C VAL A 79 -15.05 11.85 9.90
N VAL A 80 -14.18 11.72 10.92
CA VAL A 80 -12.73 11.85 10.74
C VAL A 80 -12.05 10.61 11.31
N VAL A 81 -11.32 9.89 10.48
CA VAL A 81 -10.38 8.86 10.93
C VAL A 81 -9.09 9.57 11.33
N THR A 82 -8.77 9.59 12.61
CA THR A 82 -7.67 10.39 13.16
C THR A 82 -6.33 9.69 13.12
N SER A 83 -6.33 8.37 13.37
CA SER A 83 -5.12 7.57 13.45
C SER A 83 -5.45 6.08 13.39
N TYR A 84 -4.41 5.26 13.45
CA TYR A 84 -4.55 3.80 13.58
C TYR A 84 -3.48 3.24 14.51
N ARG A 85 -3.71 2.02 14.98
CA ARG A 85 -2.74 1.19 15.72
C ARG A 85 -2.66 -0.16 15.06
N THR A 86 -1.48 -0.76 15.05
CA THR A 86 -1.26 -2.12 14.50
C THR A 86 -0.70 -3.03 15.57
N SER A 87 -0.98 -4.34 15.44
CA SER A 87 -0.40 -5.37 16.31
C SER A 87 1.04 -5.74 15.94
N CYS A 88 1.54 -5.30 14.79
CA CYS A 88 2.92 -5.53 14.33
C CYS A 88 3.45 -4.36 13.50
N GLY A 89 4.76 -4.26 13.37
CA GLY A 89 5.41 -3.35 12.43
C GLY A 89 5.32 -3.79 10.96
N CYS A 90 4.79 -4.99 10.71
CA CYS A 90 4.65 -5.58 9.38
C CYS A 90 3.44 -5.05 8.59
N THR A 91 2.57 -4.25 9.22
CA THR A 91 1.37 -3.69 8.59
C THR A 91 1.36 -2.19 8.76
N SER A 92 1.11 -1.46 7.67
CA SER A 92 0.94 -0.01 7.67
C SER A 92 -0.28 0.41 6.87
N LEU A 93 -0.83 1.57 7.21
CA LEU A 93 -1.97 2.18 6.52
C LEU A 93 -1.63 3.60 6.07
N GLU A 94 -2.13 3.93 4.89
CA GLU A 94 -2.10 5.30 4.37
C GLU A 94 -3.51 5.76 4.04
N PHE A 95 -3.90 6.92 4.54
CA PHE A 95 -5.19 7.56 4.28
C PHE A 95 -5.14 9.06 4.60
N ASP A 96 -6.08 9.80 4.02
CA ASP A 96 -6.26 11.22 4.35
C ASP A 96 -7.03 11.38 5.67
N LYS A 97 -6.63 12.38 6.48
CA LYS A 97 -7.26 12.72 7.76
C LYS A 97 -8.32 13.81 7.65
N GLN A 98 -8.70 14.17 6.43
CA GLN A 98 -9.75 15.15 6.20
C GLN A 98 -11.14 14.60 6.61
N PRO A 99 -12.06 15.47 7.00
CA PRO A 99 -13.43 15.05 7.29
C PRO A 99 -14.09 14.42 6.06
N VAL A 100 -14.66 13.23 6.24
CA VAL A 100 -15.45 12.53 5.22
C VAL A 100 -16.90 12.95 5.37
N PRO A 101 -17.49 13.66 4.43
CA PRO A 101 -18.88 14.11 4.52
C PRO A 101 -19.84 12.92 4.46
N PRO A 102 -21.13 13.10 4.83
CA PRO A 102 -22.17 12.09 4.62
C PRO A 102 -22.21 11.61 3.17
N GLY A 103 -22.23 10.29 2.97
CA GLY A 103 -22.15 9.65 1.65
C GLY A 103 -20.76 9.70 0.99
N GLY A 104 -19.80 10.40 1.59
CA GLY A 104 -18.42 10.43 1.11
C GLY A 104 -17.64 9.16 1.41
N THR A 105 -16.49 9.00 0.75
CA THR A 105 -15.61 7.84 0.93
C THR A 105 -14.20 8.26 1.25
N LEU A 106 -13.55 7.52 2.14
CA LEU A 106 -12.13 7.61 2.47
C LEU A 106 -11.40 6.42 1.84
N PRO A 107 -10.52 6.65 0.86
CA PRO A 107 -9.61 5.62 0.40
C PRO A 107 -8.58 5.28 1.49
N VAL A 108 -8.36 4.00 1.72
CA VAL A 108 -7.35 3.49 2.65
C VAL A 108 -6.49 2.48 1.91
N GLU A 109 -5.19 2.71 1.90
CA GLU A 109 -4.22 1.77 1.39
C GLU A 109 -3.58 1.02 2.56
N ILE A 110 -3.54 -0.32 2.47
CA ILE A 110 -3.04 -1.20 3.51
C ILE A 110 -1.86 -1.96 2.90
N THR A 111 -0.70 -1.82 3.50
CA THR A 111 0.51 -2.55 3.11
C THR A 111 0.82 -3.62 4.16
N PHE A 112 1.11 -4.82 3.70
CA PHE A 112 1.62 -5.92 4.51
C PHE A 112 3.00 -6.34 3.99
N ASP A 113 3.98 -6.36 4.89
CA ASP A 113 5.36 -6.76 4.61
C ASP A 113 5.60 -8.15 5.23
N SER A 114 5.77 -9.17 4.38
CA SER A 114 5.93 -10.56 4.85
C SER A 114 7.34 -10.91 5.31
N ARG A 115 8.27 -9.96 5.33
CA ARG A 115 9.66 -10.22 5.78
C ARG A 115 9.69 -10.66 7.23
N GLY A 116 10.25 -11.85 7.47
CA GLY A 116 10.35 -12.46 8.80
C GLY A 116 9.05 -13.09 9.33
N GLU A 117 8.00 -13.11 8.52
CA GLU A 117 6.75 -13.81 8.80
C GLU A 117 6.75 -15.17 8.09
N HIS A 118 6.08 -16.19 8.68
CA HIS A 118 6.00 -17.54 8.15
C HIS A 118 4.64 -18.17 8.46
N GLY A 119 4.12 -18.98 7.55
CA GLY A 119 2.85 -19.67 7.70
C GLY A 119 1.67 -18.72 7.77
N TRP A 120 0.58 -19.19 8.36
CA TRP A 120 -0.64 -18.40 8.47
C TRP A 120 -0.50 -17.26 9.47
N GLN A 121 -0.81 -16.06 9.02
CA GLN A 121 -0.71 -14.82 9.77
C GLN A 121 -2.07 -14.15 9.92
N LEU A 122 -2.34 -13.66 11.14
CA LEU A 122 -3.48 -12.80 11.44
C LEU A 122 -3.00 -11.62 12.27
N LYS A 123 -3.03 -10.43 11.67
CA LYS A 123 -2.66 -9.18 12.35
C LYS A 123 -3.90 -8.32 12.54
N SER A 124 -3.89 -7.46 13.54
CA SER A 124 -5.00 -6.52 13.77
C SER A 124 -4.55 -5.07 13.57
N VAL A 125 -5.44 -4.30 12.97
CA VAL A 125 -5.34 -2.85 12.83
C VAL A 125 -6.58 -2.25 13.47
N GLU A 126 -6.41 -1.27 14.33
CA GLU A 126 -7.48 -0.52 14.95
C GLU A 126 -7.50 0.90 14.39
N LEU A 127 -8.59 1.28 13.73
CA LEU A 127 -8.81 2.65 13.29
C LEU A 127 -9.51 3.44 14.39
N LEU A 128 -9.00 4.64 14.67
CA LEU A 128 -9.56 5.56 15.64
C LEU A 128 -10.36 6.65 14.90
N VAL A 129 -11.62 6.78 15.25
CA VAL A 129 -12.52 7.78 14.68
C VAL A 129 -12.82 8.84 15.72
N ALA A 130 -12.74 10.11 15.33
CA ALA A 130 -13.02 11.22 16.25
C ALA A 130 -14.42 11.12 16.85
N GLY A 131 -14.50 11.21 18.17
CA GLY A 131 -15.78 11.15 18.92
C GLY A 131 -16.41 9.77 19.01
N ALA A 132 -15.85 8.73 18.38
CA ALA A 132 -16.35 7.37 18.53
C ALA A 132 -15.79 6.72 19.80
N PRO A 133 -16.63 6.10 20.66
CA PRO A 133 -16.17 5.44 21.89
C PRO A 133 -15.46 4.10 21.65
N LYS A 134 -15.58 3.55 20.44
CA LYS A 134 -14.99 2.27 20.02
C LYS A 134 -14.16 2.43 18.77
N THR A 135 -13.13 1.60 18.65
CA THR A 135 -12.30 1.49 17.45
C THR A 135 -12.96 0.59 16.40
N ILE A 136 -12.57 0.78 15.14
CA ILE A 136 -12.91 -0.15 14.05
C ILE A 136 -11.71 -1.07 13.87
N ARG A 137 -11.97 -2.37 13.88
CA ARG A 137 -10.93 -3.38 13.75
C ARG A 137 -10.87 -3.95 12.34
N LEU A 138 -9.73 -3.82 11.68
CA LEU A 138 -9.42 -4.53 10.47
C LEU A 138 -8.48 -5.70 10.81
N LEU A 139 -8.87 -6.90 10.40
CA LEU A 139 -8.01 -8.08 10.48
C LEU A 139 -7.29 -8.25 9.16
N VAL A 140 -5.98 -8.40 9.22
CA VAL A 140 -5.11 -8.65 8.05
C VAL A 140 -4.69 -10.10 8.10
N GLU A 141 -5.10 -10.85 7.08
CA GLU A 141 -4.86 -12.30 6.97
C GLU A 141 -3.97 -12.59 5.76
N ALA A 142 -2.94 -13.38 5.96
CA ALA A 142 -2.04 -13.86 4.90
C ALA A 142 -1.50 -15.25 5.26
N ASP A 143 -1.08 -16.01 4.24
CA ASP A 143 -0.36 -17.28 4.38
C ASP A 143 0.97 -17.15 3.66
N ILE A 144 2.08 -17.36 4.38
CA ILE A 144 3.44 -17.04 3.93
C ILE A 144 4.23 -18.33 3.71
N ASP A 145 4.80 -18.49 2.52
CA ASP A 145 5.67 -19.63 2.14
C ASP A 145 6.96 -19.71 2.95
#